data_4af5be97b66016c579837014fa269324
#
_entry.id   4af5be97b66016c579837014fa269324
#
_cell.length_a   1.000
_cell.length_b   1.000
_cell.length_c   1.000
_cell.angle_alpha   90.00
_cell.angle_beta   90.00
_cell.angle_gamma   90.00
#
_symmetry.space_group_name_H-M   'P 1'
#
loop_
_entity.id
_entity.type
_entity.pdbx_description
1 polymer ?
#
loop_
_entity_poly.entity_id
_entity_poly.type
_entity_poly.pdbx_seq_one_letter_code
_entity_poly.pdbx_strand_id
1 'polypeptide(L)'
;LLLMYAFFCALTQGSFFGIERILSTLNYAYFLGFLSLGVTFVIATGGIDFSIGPVMFCCALISGYCFTSHGMPMPVALILSIVIGLIFGIFNGYLVAYWSVPSFITSMASMNISKGVASVFTKTQSVSWPQEMQDGGWFRKIISIDGIPVGLIIFLAVAIVCAILLNKTKLGRYILCLGSNKEAVRLSGVNVKKWEMSAYIICGILVGISAIFYTAAYTTVQPGYGDQYNNEAIAGCVMGGTSMAGGLASIS
;
A
#
# COMPACT_ATOMS: atom_id res chain seq x y z
N LEU A 1 2.96 -5.86 -24.63
CA LEU A 1 2.08 -6.50 -23.65
C LEU A 1 1.08 -7.43 -24.34
N LEU A 2 0.25 -6.96 -25.27
CA LEU A 2 -0.74 -7.77 -26.02
C LEU A 2 -0.09 -8.94 -26.79
N LEU A 3 1.05 -8.72 -27.44
CA LEU A 3 1.81 -9.77 -28.14
C LEU A 3 2.32 -10.85 -27.18
N MET A 4 2.86 -10.47 -26.02
CA MET A 4 3.27 -11.42 -24.98
C MET A 4 2.07 -12.21 -24.45
N TYR A 5 0.96 -11.54 -24.20
CA TYR A 5 -0.27 -12.21 -23.75
C TYR A 5 -0.78 -13.22 -24.78
N ALA A 6 -0.84 -12.83 -26.07
CA ALA A 6 -1.22 -13.70 -27.16
C ALA A 6 -0.27 -14.91 -27.32
N PHE A 7 1.03 -14.69 -27.16
CA PHE A 7 2.04 -15.74 -27.20
C PHE A 7 1.84 -16.78 -26.08
N PHE A 8 1.66 -16.34 -24.85
CA PHE A 8 1.40 -17.26 -23.74
C PHE A 8 0.04 -17.96 -23.87
N CYS A 9 -0.98 -17.30 -24.39
CA CYS A 9 -2.26 -17.94 -24.70
C CYS A 9 -2.14 -19.06 -25.73
N ALA A 10 -1.35 -18.84 -26.78
CA ALA A 10 -1.08 -19.85 -27.79
C ALA A 10 -0.31 -21.06 -27.21
N LEU A 11 0.72 -20.81 -26.38
CA LEU A 11 1.51 -21.84 -25.74
C LEU A 11 0.71 -22.69 -24.73
N THR A 12 -0.24 -22.10 -24.03
CA THR A 12 -1.02 -22.76 -22.99
C THR A 12 -2.36 -23.31 -23.48
N GLN A 13 -2.53 -23.39 -24.80
CA GLN A 13 -3.77 -23.92 -25.44
C GLN A 13 -5.05 -23.25 -24.90
N GLY A 14 -5.00 -21.95 -24.66
CA GLY A 14 -6.15 -21.16 -24.18
C GLY A 14 -6.40 -21.22 -22.67
N SER A 15 -5.68 -22.05 -21.91
CA SER A 15 -5.85 -22.12 -20.45
C SER A 15 -5.46 -20.81 -19.73
N PHE A 16 -4.76 -19.90 -20.42
CA PHE A 16 -4.41 -18.57 -19.93
C PHE A 16 -5.62 -17.61 -19.90
N PHE A 17 -6.69 -17.90 -20.64
CA PHE A 17 -7.96 -17.16 -20.61
C PHE A 17 -8.93 -17.63 -19.52
N GLY A 18 -8.55 -18.60 -18.70
CA GLY A 18 -9.41 -19.09 -17.61
C GLY A 18 -9.76 -17.97 -16.63
N ILE A 19 -11.04 -17.87 -16.23
CA ILE A 19 -11.54 -16.88 -15.28
C ILE A 19 -10.74 -16.89 -13.98
N GLU A 20 -10.29 -18.04 -13.53
CA GLU A 20 -9.47 -18.23 -12.33
C GLU A 20 -8.12 -17.49 -12.42
N ARG A 21 -7.50 -17.47 -13.60
CA ARG A 21 -6.25 -16.75 -13.81
C ARG A 21 -6.46 -15.24 -13.85
N ILE A 22 -7.55 -14.80 -14.45
CA ILE A 22 -7.92 -13.37 -14.44
C ILE A 22 -8.16 -12.92 -12.98
N LEU A 23 -8.92 -13.68 -12.21
CA LEU A 23 -9.16 -13.39 -10.80
C LEU A 23 -7.88 -13.41 -9.97
N SER A 24 -6.98 -14.37 -10.20
CA SER A 24 -5.67 -14.41 -9.54
C SER A 24 -4.81 -13.20 -9.87
N THR A 25 -4.79 -12.76 -11.11
CA THR A 25 -4.08 -11.54 -11.54
C THR A 25 -4.70 -10.28 -10.90
N LEU A 26 -6.02 -10.21 -10.82
CA LEU A 26 -6.71 -9.12 -10.15
C LEU A 26 -6.40 -9.09 -8.64
N ASN A 27 -6.34 -10.23 -7.97
CA ASN A 27 -5.97 -10.33 -6.57
C ASN A 27 -4.57 -9.75 -6.30
N TYR A 28 -3.62 -10.04 -7.19
CA TYR A 28 -2.29 -9.44 -7.14
C TYR A 28 -2.34 -7.92 -7.38
N ALA A 29 -3.12 -7.49 -8.37
CA ALA A 29 -3.24 -6.10 -8.74
C ALA A 29 -3.90 -5.23 -7.63
N TYR A 30 -4.80 -5.78 -6.82
CA TYR A 30 -5.48 -5.00 -5.78
C TYR A 30 -4.52 -4.49 -4.73
N PHE A 31 -3.80 -5.38 -4.04
CA PHE A 31 -2.91 -4.94 -2.96
C PHE A 31 -1.74 -4.10 -3.49
N LEU A 32 -1.19 -4.45 -4.65
CA LEU A 32 -0.15 -3.65 -5.30
C LEU A 32 -0.66 -2.27 -5.72
N GLY A 33 -1.89 -2.21 -6.21
CA GLY A 33 -2.55 -0.96 -6.57
C GLY A 33 -2.72 -0.02 -5.37
N PHE A 34 -3.12 -0.54 -4.19
CA PHE A 34 -3.19 0.28 -2.98
C PHE A 34 -1.81 0.80 -2.54
N LEU A 35 -0.75 -0.01 -2.66
CA LEU A 35 0.62 0.46 -2.42
C LEU A 35 1.01 1.57 -3.40
N SER A 36 0.70 1.38 -4.69
CA SER A 36 0.98 2.37 -5.74
C SER A 36 0.22 3.68 -5.51
N LEU A 37 -1.06 3.62 -5.14
CA LEU A 37 -1.84 4.79 -4.76
C LEU A 37 -1.21 5.52 -3.56
N GLY A 38 -0.74 4.78 -2.55
CA GLY A 38 -0.09 5.35 -1.38
C GLY A 38 1.20 6.07 -1.73
N VAL A 39 2.09 5.41 -2.44
CA VAL A 39 3.40 5.97 -2.79
C VAL A 39 3.28 7.14 -3.78
N THR A 40 2.19 7.23 -4.56
CA THR A 40 1.91 8.37 -5.44
C THR A 40 1.90 9.69 -4.67
N PHE A 41 1.30 9.74 -3.48
CA PHE A 41 1.29 10.95 -2.65
C PHE A 41 2.69 11.34 -2.15
N VAL A 42 3.52 10.35 -1.81
CA VAL A 42 4.89 10.57 -1.37
C VAL A 42 5.77 11.05 -2.53
N ILE A 43 5.72 10.36 -3.68
CA ILE A 43 6.49 10.74 -4.87
C ILE A 43 6.06 12.14 -5.37
N ALA A 44 4.77 12.47 -5.27
CA ALA A 44 4.27 13.80 -5.63
C ALA A 44 4.95 14.93 -4.83
N THR A 45 5.41 14.68 -3.59
CA THR A 45 6.21 15.66 -2.81
C THR A 45 7.70 15.70 -3.20
N GLY A 46 8.16 14.84 -4.11
CA GLY A 46 9.57 14.65 -4.44
C GLY A 46 10.30 13.67 -3.51
N GLY A 47 9.58 12.98 -2.61
CA GLY A 47 10.11 11.93 -1.75
C GLY A 47 9.99 10.54 -2.37
N ILE A 48 10.75 9.57 -1.83
CA ILE A 48 10.62 8.15 -2.19
C ILE A 48 10.47 7.35 -0.90
N ASP A 49 9.55 6.39 -0.87
CA ASP A 49 9.32 5.51 0.28
C ASP A 49 9.54 4.04 -0.11
N PHE A 50 10.63 3.48 0.39
CA PHE A 50 10.99 2.06 0.23
C PHE A 50 10.51 1.18 1.39
N SER A 51 9.69 1.69 2.27
CA SER A 51 9.19 0.91 3.42
C SER A 51 7.83 0.27 3.18
N ILE A 52 7.10 0.67 2.13
CA ILE A 52 5.68 0.34 1.91
C ILE A 52 5.39 -1.16 1.91
N GLY A 53 6.20 -1.97 1.22
CA GLY A 53 6.03 -3.43 1.17
C GLY A 53 6.30 -4.12 2.51
N PRO A 54 7.48 -3.93 3.14
CA PRO A 54 7.76 -4.48 4.46
C PRO A 54 6.82 -3.98 5.56
N VAL A 55 6.37 -2.72 5.51
CA VAL A 55 5.34 -2.22 6.43
C VAL A 55 4.00 -2.91 6.18
N MET A 56 3.61 -3.17 4.93
CA MET A 56 2.42 -3.97 4.62
C MET A 56 2.49 -5.35 5.26
N PHE A 57 3.64 -6.03 5.15
CA PHE A 57 3.87 -7.33 5.79
C PHE A 57 3.84 -7.23 7.32
N CYS A 58 4.42 -6.18 7.89
CA CYS A 58 4.37 -5.92 9.33
C CYS A 58 2.92 -5.75 9.82
N CYS A 59 2.10 -4.98 9.09
CA CYS A 59 0.68 -4.81 9.36
C CYS A 59 -0.04 -6.17 9.35
N ALA A 60 0.17 -6.97 8.31
CA ALA A 60 -0.45 -8.29 8.16
C ALA A 60 0.00 -9.28 9.23
N LEU A 61 1.29 -9.30 9.59
CA LEU A 61 1.84 -10.21 10.59
C LEU A 61 1.35 -9.89 11.99
N ILE A 62 1.44 -8.62 12.42
CA ILE A 62 1.04 -8.25 13.80
C ILE A 62 -0.48 -8.41 13.98
N SER A 63 -1.27 -7.92 13.04
CA SER A 63 -2.74 -8.03 13.13
C SER A 63 -3.20 -9.50 13.06
N GLY A 64 -2.59 -10.30 12.18
CA GLY A 64 -2.89 -11.72 12.09
C GLY A 64 -2.44 -12.51 13.32
N TYR A 65 -1.29 -12.18 13.90
CA TYR A 65 -0.84 -12.79 15.15
C TYR A 65 -1.75 -12.45 16.33
N CYS A 66 -2.22 -11.21 16.43
CA CYS A 66 -3.19 -10.82 17.43
C CYS A 66 -4.52 -11.56 17.27
N PHE A 67 -4.96 -11.79 16.04
CA PHE A 67 -6.14 -12.59 15.76
C PHE A 67 -5.95 -14.07 16.16
N THR A 68 -4.87 -14.71 15.67
CA THR A 68 -4.67 -16.16 15.81
C THR A 68 -4.24 -16.58 17.21
N SER A 69 -3.36 -15.79 17.87
CA SER A 69 -2.74 -16.16 19.15
C SER A 69 -3.42 -15.53 20.37
N HIS A 70 -4.09 -14.38 20.19
CA HIS A 70 -4.74 -13.67 21.29
C HIS A 70 -6.28 -13.65 21.18
N GLY A 71 -6.86 -14.32 20.18
CA GLY A 71 -8.31 -14.40 20.03
C GLY A 71 -8.99 -13.06 19.75
N MET A 72 -8.25 -12.09 19.14
CA MET A 72 -8.80 -10.78 18.81
C MET A 72 -9.93 -10.92 17.78
N PRO A 73 -11.07 -10.22 17.91
CA PRO A 73 -12.12 -10.25 16.89
C PRO A 73 -11.59 -9.76 15.52
N MET A 74 -12.00 -10.42 14.43
CA MET A 74 -11.53 -10.10 13.06
C MET A 74 -11.68 -8.61 12.69
N PRO A 75 -12.80 -7.92 12.94
CA PRO A 75 -12.91 -6.49 12.62
C PRO A 75 -11.85 -5.64 13.31
N VAL A 76 -11.50 -6.00 14.55
CA VAL A 76 -10.47 -5.26 15.32
C VAL A 76 -9.08 -5.54 14.74
N ALA A 77 -8.79 -6.77 14.32
CA ALA A 77 -7.53 -7.11 13.66
C ALA A 77 -7.37 -6.35 12.32
N LEU A 78 -8.43 -6.21 11.52
CA LEU A 78 -8.41 -5.43 10.30
C LEU A 78 -8.15 -3.93 10.56
N ILE A 79 -8.80 -3.36 11.57
CA ILE A 79 -8.55 -1.97 11.99
C ILE A 79 -7.12 -1.82 12.48
N LEU A 80 -6.61 -2.77 13.26
CA LEU A 80 -5.23 -2.77 13.76
C LEU A 80 -4.22 -2.74 12.61
N SER A 81 -4.47 -3.45 11.52
CA SER A 81 -3.64 -3.39 10.31
C SER A 81 -3.50 -1.96 9.78
N ILE A 82 -4.62 -1.23 9.67
CA ILE A 82 -4.63 0.17 9.22
C ILE A 82 -3.91 1.07 10.23
N VAL A 83 -4.12 0.86 11.52
CA VAL A 83 -3.48 1.65 12.60
C VAL A 83 -1.97 1.48 12.58
N ILE A 84 -1.46 0.27 12.38
CA ILE A 84 -0.01 0.01 12.27
C ILE A 84 0.56 0.74 11.06
N GLY A 85 -0.09 0.64 9.90
CA GLY A 85 0.31 1.38 8.70
C GLY A 85 0.33 2.89 8.93
N LEU A 86 -0.70 3.43 9.60
CA LEU A 86 -0.77 4.84 9.99
C LEU A 86 0.39 5.25 10.91
N ILE A 87 0.76 4.41 11.90
CA ILE A 87 1.88 4.68 12.82
C ILE A 87 3.19 4.80 12.02
N PHE A 88 3.47 3.88 11.08
CA PHE A 88 4.65 3.97 10.23
C PHE A 88 4.60 5.19 9.30
N GLY A 89 3.42 5.54 8.76
CA GLY A 89 3.23 6.74 7.97
C GLY A 89 3.51 8.02 8.77
N ILE A 90 3.03 8.10 10.02
CA ILE A 90 3.32 9.21 10.94
C ILE A 90 4.82 9.25 11.25
N PHE A 91 5.43 8.12 11.54
CA PHE A 91 6.87 8.02 11.86
C PHE A 91 7.73 8.52 10.69
N ASN A 92 7.51 8.00 9.48
CA ASN A 92 8.23 8.44 8.29
C ASN A 92 7.98 9.93 8.00
N GLY A 93 6.73 10.35 8.01
CA GLY A 93 6.36 11.74 7.75
C GLY A 93 6.94 12.71 8.78
N TYR A 94 7.01 12.33 10.04
CA TYR A 94 7.60 13.14 11.09
C TYR A 94 9.11 13.34 10.89
N LEU A 95 9.85 12.26 10.63
CA LEU A 95 11.30 12.35 10.41
C LEU A 95 11.63 13.17 9.15
N VAL A 96 10.88 12.99 8.07
CA VAL A 96 11.12 13.74 6.82
C VAL A 96 10.71 15.21 6.97
N ALA A 97 9.50 15.50 7.45
CA ALA A 97 8.96 16.84 7.46
C ALA A 97 9.51 17.73 8.59
N TYR A 98 9.76 17.16 9.77
CA TYR A 98 10.17 17.96 10.94
C TYR A 98 11.67 17.89 11.20
N TRP A 99 12.30 16.75 10.98
CA TRP A 99 13.74 16.59 11.19
C TRP A 99 14.55 16.74 9.90
N SER A 100 13.85 16.90 8.75
CA SER A 100 14.49 17.08 7.45
C SER A 100 15.43 15.92 7.07
N VAL A 101 15.16 14.72 7.57
CA VAL A 101 15.89 13.52 7.16
C VAL A 101 15.49 13.17 5.73
N PRO A 102 16.42 12.87 4.83
CA PRO A 102 16.07 12.45 3.48
C PRO A 102 15.10 11.26 3.48
N SER A 103 14.04 11.34 2.68
CA SER A 103 12.97 10.35 2.62
C SER A 103 13.47 8.93 2.36
N PHE A 104 14.46 8.79 1.48
CA PHE A 104 15.12 7.52 1.19
C PHE A 104 15.75 6.88 2.44
N ILE A 105 16.51 7.65 3.23
CA ILE A 105 17.16 7.15 4.45
C ILE A 105 16.11 6.76 5.49
N THR A 106 15.11 7.62 5.69
CA THR A 106 14.01 7.36 6.63
C THR A 106 13.27 6.08 6.27
N SER A 107 12.89 5.91 5.00
CA SER A 107 12.13 4.75 4.56
C SER A 107 12.94 3.45 4.62
N MET A 108 14.24 3.48 4.31
CA MET A 108 15.11 2.32 4.50
C MET A 108 15.28 1.92 5.97
N ALA A 109 15.35 2.89 6.87
CA ALA A 109 15.34 2.61 8.31
C ALA A 109 13.99 1.96 8.73
N SER A 110 12.87 2.54 8.32
CA SER A 110 11.52 2.01 8.59
C SER A 110 11.31 0.63 8.02
N MET A 111 11.83 0.35 6.83
CA MET A 111 11.84 -0.97 6.21
C MET A 111 12.45 -2.02 7.14
N ASN A 112 13.63 -1.76 7.69
CA ASN A 112 14.31 -2.69 8.59
C ASN A 112 13.63 -2.76 9.97
N ILE A 113 13.15 -1.63 10.49
CA ILE A 113 12.39 -1.57 11.75
C ILE A 113 11.11 -2.40 11.63
N SER A 114 10.35 -2.26 10.55
CA SER A 114 9.10 -3.01 10.35
C SER A 114 9.33 -4.51 10.29
N LYS A 115 10.38 -4.96 9.60
CA LYS A 115 10.79 -6.38 9.58
C LYS A 115 11.18 -6.89 10.95
N GLY A 116 11.99 -6.11 11.69
CA GLY A 116 12.42 -6.46 13.03
C GLY A 116 11.26 -6.55 14.01
N VAL A 117 10.39 -5.54 14.02
CA VAL A 117 9.20 -5.50 14.89
C VAL A 117 8.26 -6.67 14.58
N ALA A 118 7.97 -6.93 13.30
CA ALA A 118 7.16 -8.07 12.90
C ALA A 118 7.76 -9.41 13.35
N SER A 119 9.07 -9.60 13.17
CA SER A 119 9.77 -10.83 13.54
C SER A 119 9.78 -11.06 15.06
N VAL A 120 9.99 -10.02 15.85
CA VAL A 120 9.93 -10.10 17.32
C VAL A 120 8.53 -10.44 17.80
N PHE A 121 7.50 -9.76 17.24
CA PHE A 121 6.11 -9.96 17.63
C PHE A 121 5.62 -11.39 17.33
N THR A 122 5.96 -11.92 16.16
CA THR A 122 5.54 -13.25 15.69
C THR A 122 6.50 -14.37 16.13
N LYS A 123 7.56 -14.04 16.89
CA LYS A 123 8.65 -14.99 17.23
C LYS A 123 9.25 -15.65 15.99
N THR A 124 9.42 -14.87 14.92
CA THR A 124 9.90 -15.32 13.60
C THR A 124 9.03 -16.38 12.91
N GLN A 125 7.82 -16.63 13.40
CA GLN A 125 6.91 -17.61 12.81
C GLN A 125 6.03 -16.96 11.75
N SER A 126 5.67 -17.73 10.73
CA SER A 126 4.67 -17.35 9.75
C SER A 126 3.28 -17.30 10.39
N VAL A 127 2.46 -16.39 9.95
CA VAL A 127 1.08 -16.25 10.42
C VAL A 127 0.15 -16.68 9.30
N SER A 128 -0.75 -17.63 9.63
CA SER A 128 -1.80 -18.10 8.71
C SER A 128 -3.12 -17.43 9.05
N TRP A 129 -3.69 -16.74 8.06
CA TRP A 129 -4.99 -16.13 8.18
C TRP A 129 -6.12 -17.13 7.89
N PRO A 130 -7.28 -17.02 8.55
CA PRO A 130 -8.36 -17.99 8.44
C PRO A 130 -8.92 -18.04 7.01
N GLN A 131 -9.26 -19.26 6.59
CA GLN A 131 -9.85 -19.52 5.25
C GLN A 131 -11.35 -19.78 5.35
N GLU A 132 -11.79 -20.46 6.43
CA GLU A 132 -13.18 -20.84 6.61
C GLU A 132 -14.01 -19.66 7.12
N MET A 133 -15.24 -19.55 6.64
CA MET A 133 -16.16 -18.47 6.99
C MET A 133 -16.45 -18.41 8.48
N GLN A 134 -16.53 -19.58 9.12
CA GLN A 134 -16.87 -19.71 10.55
C GLN A 134 -15.73 -19.21 11.44
N ASP A 135 -14.48 -19.35 11.00
CA ASP A 135 -13.29 -19.00 11.76
C ASP A 135 -12.80 -17.56 11.51
N GLY A 136 -13.63 -16.71 10.90
CA GLY A 136 -13.29 -15.32 10.61
C GLY A 136 -12.85 -15.05 9.18
N GLY A 137 -12.82 -16.06 8.30
CA GLY A 137 -12.48 -15.92 6.88
C GLY A 137 -13.50 -15.13 6.04
N TRP A 138 -14.60 -14.69 6.65
CA TRP A 138 -15.62 -13.87 5.97
C TRP A 138 -15.03 -12.58 5.36
N PHE A 139 -13.96 -12.04 5.91
CA PHE A 139 -13.31 -10.83 5.38
C PHE A 139 -12.74 -11.04 3.98
N ARG A 140 -12.44 -12.26 3.57
CA ARG A 140 -11.95 -12.60 2.23
C ARG A 140 -12.97 -12.30 1.12
N LYS A 141 -14.25 -12.16 1.47
CA LYS A 141 -15.28 -11.70 0.53
C LYS A 141 -15.04 -10.29 -0.02
N ILE A 142 -14.13 -9.51 0.60
CA ILE A 142 -13.70 -8.22 0.04
C ILE A 142 -13.03 -8.37 -1.33
N ILE A 143 -12.49 -9.54 -1.66
CA ILE A 143 -11.86 -9.81 -2.95
C ILE A 143 -12.90 -10.23 -3.98
N SER A 144 -13.68 -11.26 -3.67
CA SER A 144 -14.75 -11.71 -4.57
C SER A 144 -15.91 -12.34 -3.79
N ILE A 145 -17.12 -12.18 -4.32
CA ILE A 145 -18.35 -12.81 -3.86
C ILE A 145 -18.99 -13.47 -5.07
N ASP A 146 -19.16 -14.78 -5.02
CA ASP A 146 -19.82 -15.57 -6.08
C ASP A 146 -19.28 -15.29 -7.51
N GLY A 147 -17.96 -15.10 -7.62
CA GLY A 147 -17.30 -14.80 -8.90
C GLY A 147 -17.31 -13.30 -9.29
N ILE A 148 -18.00 -12.44 -8.54
CA ILE A 148 -17.98 -10.99 -8.76
C ILE A 148 -16.72 -10.41 -8.09
N PRO A 149 -15.86 -9.70 -8.83
CA PRO A 149 -14.62 -9.12 -8.29
C PRO A 149 -14.91 -7.87 -7.45
N VAL A 150 -15.40 -8.07 -6.22
CA VAL A 150 -15.73 -6.98 -5.28
C VAL A 150 -14.48 -6.13 -4.98
N GLY A 151 -13.32 -6.75 -4.94
CA GLY A 151 -12.03 -6.07 -4.74
C GLY A 151 -11.77 -4.98 -5.77
N LEU A 152 -12.18 -5.19 -7.03
CA LEU A 152 -12.07 -4.18 -8.07
C LEU A 152 -12.94 -2.96 -7.77
N ILE A 153 -14.16 -3.18 -7.31
CA ILE A 153 -15.10 -2.10 -6.98
C ILE A 153 -14.54 -1.26 -5.82
N ILE A 154 -14.05 -1.93 -4.77
CA ILE A 154 -13.44 -1.24 -3.62
C ILE A 154 -12.18 -0.49 -4.04
N PHE A 155 -11.31 -1.13 -4.84
CA PHE A 155 -10.10 -0.49 -5.35
C PHE A 155 -10.42 0.77 -6.17
N LEU A 156 -11.36 0.68 -7.11
CA LEU A 156 -11.78 1.83 -7.93
C LEU A 156 -12.41 2.93 -7.08
N ALA A 157 -13.23 2.59 -6.09
CA ALA A 157 -13.81 3.57 -5.17
C ALA A 157 -12.71 4.34 -4.40
N VAL A 158 -11.71 3.63 -3.86
CA VAL A 158 -10.58 4.26 -3.17
C VAL A 158 -9.70 5.05 -4.13
N ALA A 159 -9.44 4.55 -5.34
CA ALA A 159 -8.70 5.27 -6.37
C ALA A 159 -9.41 6.59 -6.75
N ILE A 160 -10.74 6.59 -6.90
CA ILE A 160 -11.53 7.81 -7.16
C ILE A 160 -11.39 8.79 -5.99
N VAL A 161 -11.48 8.32 -4.74
CA VAL A 161 -11.29 9.17 -3.56
C VAL A 161 -9.88 9.77 -3.55
N CYS A 162 -8.85 8.98 -3.80
CA CYS A 162 -7.46 9.44 -3.89
C CYS A 162 -7.28 10.44 -5.05
N ALA A 163 -7.89 10.20 -6.21
CA ALA A 163 -7.86 11.13 -7.34
C ALA A 163 -8.54 12.47 -7.01
N ILE A 164 -9.68 12.44 -6.31
CA ILE A 164 -10.34 13.66 -5.82
C ILE A 164 -9.47 14.38 -4.80
N LEU A 165 -8.87 13.65 -3.84
CA LEU A 165 -7.97 14.23 -2.85
C LEU A 165 -6.77 14.92 -3.52
N LEU A 166 -6.16 14.28 -4.52
CA LEU A 166 -4.99 14.81 -5.21
C LEU A 166 -5.35 15.99 -6.11
N ASN A 167 -6.40 15.89 -6.92
CA ASN A 167 -6.69 16.86 -7.98
C ASN A 167 -7.64 17.99 -7.57
N LYS A 168 -8.56 17.75 -6.61
CA LYS A 168 -9.65 18.68 -6.28
C LYS A 168 -9.53 19.34 -4.91
N THR A 169 -8.66 18.84 -4.01
CA THR A 169 -8.54 19.38 -2.65
C THR A 169 -7.35 20.30 -2.46
N LYS A 170 -7.36 21.08 -1.37
CA LYS A 170 -6.21 21.90 -0.96
C LYS A 170 -4.99 21.04 -0.63
N LEU A 171 -5.22 19.83 -0.06
CA LEU A 171 -4.18 18.88 0.29
C LEU A 171 -3.36 18.49 -0.95
N GLY A 172 -4.03 18.03 -2.01
CA GLY A 172 -3.34 17.61 -3.23
C GLY A 172 -2.60 18.76 -3.91
N ARG A 173 -3.21 19.93 -3.98
CA ARG A 173 -2.53 21.14 -4.52
C ARG A 173 -1.25 21.47 -3.78
N TYR A 174 -1.26 21.45 -2.44
CA TYR A 174 -0.04 21.73 -1.68
C TYR A 174 1.00 20.62 -1.84
N ILE A 175 0.60 19.35 -1.87
CA ILE A 175 1.51 18.23 -2.13
C ILE A 175 2.23 18.41 -3.48
N LEU A 176 1.50 18.71 -4.56
CA LEU A 176 2.06 18.94 -5.88
C LEU A 176 2.97 20.19 -5.91
N CYS A 177 2.55 21.28 -5.28
CA CYS A 177 3.38 22.48 -5.18
C CYS A 177 4.69 22.21 -4.41
N LEU A 178 4.65 21.42 -3.33
CA LEU A 178 5.83 21.02 -2.56
C LEU A 178 6.86 20.28 -3.41
N GLY A 179 6.38 19.34 -4.26
CA GLY A 179 7.26 18.61 -5.18
C GLY A 179 7.85 19.48 -6.28
N SER A 180 7.14 20.53 -6.70
CA SER A 180 7.64 21.47 -7.71
C SER A 180 8.69 22.44 -7.16
N ASN A 181 8.38 23.10 -6.03
CA ASN A 181 9.33 24.03 -5.39
C ASN A 181 8.95 24.24 -3.91
N LYS A 182 9.57 23.47 -3.03
CA LYS A 182 9.35 23.50 -1.58
C LYS A 182 9.61 24.88 -0.96
N GLU A 183 10.63 25.60 -1.45
CA GLU A 183 11.01 26.90 -0.94
C GLU A 183 9.98 27.99 -1.32
N ALA A 184 9.49 27.98 -2.56
CA ALA A 184 8.44 28.89 -2.99
C ALA A 184 7.15 28.71 -2.15
N VAL A 185 6.79 27.47 -1.85
CA VAL A 185 5.64 27.15 -0.98
C VAL A 185 5.88 27.68 0.43
N ARG A 186 7.08 27.55 0.97
CA ARG A 186 7.45 28.08 2.29
C ARG A 186 7.33 29.60 2.32
N LEU A 187 7.84 30.29 1.30
CA LEU A 187 7.78 31.76 1.19
C LEU A 187 6.36 32.29 1.03
N SER A 188 5.43 31.47 0.48
CA SER A 188 4.00 31.84 0.40
C SER A 188 3.24 31.70 1.72
N GLY A 189 3.92 31.39 2.84
CA GLY A 189 3.33 31.26 4.17
C GLY A 189 2.62 29.93 4.43
N VAL A 190 2.73 28.96 3.55
CA VAL A 190 2.11 27.64 3.71
C VAL A 190 2.97 26.76 4.63
N ASN A 191 2.35 26.06 5.55
CA ASN A 191 3.04 25.14 6.45
C ASN A 191 3.49 23.87 5.71
N VAL A 192 4.71 23.90 5.17
CA VAL A 192 5.33 22.82 4.41
C VAL A 192 5.32 21.49 5.18
N LYS A 193 5.73 21.54 6.47
CA LYS A 193 5.85 20.34 7.33
C LYS A 193 4.54 19.58 7.45
N LYS A 194 3.44 20.32 7.64
CA LYS A 194 2.10 19.72 7.76
C LYS A 194 1.69 18.96 6.50
N TRP A 195 1.89 19.56 5.35
CA TRP A 195 1.44 18.97 4.08
C TRP A 195 2.35 17.84 3.60
N GLU A 196 3.65 17.96 3.83
CA GLU A 196 4.60 16.88 3.57
C GLU A 196 4.29 15.64 4.44
N MET A 197 4.09 15.85 5.75
CA MET A 197 3.70 14.77 6.67
C MET A 197 2.37 14.11 6.26
N SER A 198 1.40 14.89 5.77
CA SER A 198 0.11 14.35 5.34
C SER A 198 0.20 13.34 4.18
N ALA A 199 1.18 13.50 3.29
CA ALA A 199 1.43 12.55 2.20
C ALA A 199 1.83 11.17 2.74
N TYR A 200 2.73 11.13 3.72
CA TYR A 200 3.14 9.89 4.38
C TYR A 200 2.03 9.24 5.21
N ILE A 201 1.18 10.06 5.85
CA ILE A 201 0.01 9.56 6.60
C ILE A 201 -0.96 8.84 5.66
N ILE A 202 -1.28 9.44 4.51
CA ILE A 202 -2.15 8.82 3.50
C ILE A 202 -1.51 7.53 2.98
N CYS A 203 -0.21 7.57 2.68
CA CYS A 203 0.53 6.38 2.25
C CYS A 203 0.42 5.27 3.29
N GLY A 204 0.68 5.55 4.57
CA GLY A 204 0.60 4.56 5.65
C GLY A 204 -0.79 3.93 5.81
N ILE A 205 -1.87 4.73 5.68
CA ILE A 205 -3.24 4.21 5.71
C ILE A 205 -3.48 3.25 4.54
N LEU A 206 -3.06 3.63 3.33
CA LEU A 206 -3.23 2.79 2.13
C LEU A 206 -2.37 1.52 2.19
N VAL A 207 -1.20 1.57 2.81
CA VAL A 207 -0.37 0.39 3.11
C VAL A 207 -1.09 -0.56 4.06
N GLY A 208 -1.74 -0.05 5.11
CA GLY A 208 -2.56 -0.86 6.01
C GLY A 208 -3.77 -1.52 5.32
N ILE A 209 -4.43 -0.79 4.40
CA ILE A 209 -5.50 -1.34 3.55
C ILE A 209 -4.94 -2.41 2.60
N SER A 210 -3.79 -2.15 1.98
CA SER A 210 -3.11 -3.11 1.13
C SER A 210 -2.82 -4.43 1.85
N ALA A 211 -2.40 -4.37 3.12
CA ALA A 211 -2.17 -5.56 3.95
C ALA A 211 -3.43 -6.41 4.12
N ILE A 212 -4.60 -5.79 4.26
CA ILE A 212 -5.89 -6.50 4.34
C ILE A 212 -6.17 -7.24 3.02
N PHE A 213 -5.98 -6.58 1.88
CA PHE A 213 -6.18 -7.21 0.56
C PHE A 213 -5.16 -8.30 0.30
N TYR A 214 -3.91 -8.12 0.71
CA TYR A 214 -2.87 -9.14 0.62
C TYR A 214 -3.28 -10.40 1.41
N THR A 215 -3.70 -10.26 2.66
CA THR A 215 -4.08 -11.39 3.51
C THR A 215 -5.40 -12.04 3.09
N ALA A 216 -6.27 -11.29 2.43
CA ALA A 216 -7.48 -11.85 1.83
C ALA A 216 -7.18 -12.70 0.58
N ALA A 217 -6.15 -12.34 -0.19
CA ALA A 217 -5.69 -13.10 -1.35
C ALA A 217 -4.79 -14.30 -0.95
N TYR A 218 -3.84 -14.05 -0.06
CA TYR A 218 -2.82 -15.01 0.37
C TYR A 218 -2.98 -15.32 1.85
N THR A 219 -3.12 -16.60 2.16
CA THR A 219 -3.42 -17.04 3.52
C THR A 219 -2.26 -16.96 4.47
N THR A 220 -1.04 -17.07 3.97
CA THR A 220 0.17 -17.16 4.81
C THR A 220 1.07 -15.95 4.58
N VAL A 221 1.47 -15.32 5.67
CA VAL A 221 2.40 -14.19 5.68
C VAL A 221 3.65 -14.60 6.45
N GLN A 222 4.83 -14.34 5.87
CA GLN A 222 6.11 -14.71 6.46
C GLN A 222 6.90 -13.45 6.87
N PRO A 223 7.59 -13.45 8.03
CA PRO A 223 8.46 -12.36 8.44
C PRO A 223 9.66 -12.19 7.49
N GLY A 224 10.16 -10.96 7.37
CA GLY A 224 11.34 -10.66 6.57
C GLY A 224 11.11 -10.42 5.08
N TYR A 225 9.90 -10.62 4.58
CA TYR A 225 9.52 -10.41 3.18
C TYR A 225 8.91 -9.02 2.95
N GLY A 226 8.64 -8.71 1.67
CA GLY A 226 7.92 -7.50 1.23
C GLY A 226 8.74 -6.55 0.35
N ASP A 227 10.07 -6.68 0.28
CA ASP A 227 10.93 -5.74 -0.46
C ASP A 227 10.63 -5.66 -1.94
N GLN A 228 10.27 -6.78 -2.55
CA GLN A 228 9.94 -6.86 -3.97
C GLN A 228 8.79 -5.91 -4.35
N TYR A 229 7.80 -5.77 -3.47
CA TYR A 229 6.62 -4.96 -3.74
C TYR A 229 6.90 -3.45 -3.74
N ASN A 230 8.00 -2.99 -3.11
CA ASN A 230 8.41 -1.60 -3.17
C ASN A 230 8.64 -1.14 -4.62
N ASN A 231 9.48 -1.88 -5.34
CA ASN A 231 9.86 -1.54 -6.70
C ASN A 231 8.66 -1.65 -7.66
N GLU A 232 7.83 -2.67 -7.48
CA GLU A 232 6.64 -2.88 -8.30
C GLU A 232 5.60 -1.77 -8.10
N ALA A 233 5.37 -1.36 -6.85
CA ALA A 233 4.44 -0.28 -6.54
C ALA A 233 4.94 1.08 -7.07
N ILE A 234 6.24 1.37 -6.93
CA ILE A 234 6.86 2.58 -7.48
C ILE A 234 6.78 2.56 -9.01
N ALA A 235 7.09 1.42 -9.63
CA ALA A 235 6.97 1.27 -11.08
C ALA A 235 5.53 1.49 -11.57
N GLY A 236 4.54 0.92 -10.85
CA GLY A 236 3.12 1.15 -11.13
C GLY A 236 2.73 2.62 -11.06
N CYS A 237 3.21 3.33 -10.03
CA CYS A 237 2.98 4.77 -9.87
C CYS A 237 3.58 5.59 -11.02
N VAL A 238 4.81 5.29 -11.42
CA VAL A 238 5.50 5.99 -12.52
C VAL A 238 4.84 5.70 -13.87
N MET A 239 4.47 4.45 -14.13
CA MET A 239 3.71 4.08 -15.33
C MET A 239 2.34 4.75 -15.39
N GLY A 240 1.71 5.02 -14.23
CA GLY A 240 0.48 5.80 -14.11
C GLY A 240 0.65 7.31 -14.36
N GLY A 241 1.87 7.77 -14.68
CA GLY A 241 2.14 9.17 -15.08
C GLY A 241 2.65 10.08 -13.96
N THR A 242 3.02 9.52 -12.79
CA THR A 242 3.61 10.30 -11.70
C THR A 242 5.10 10.51 -11.95
N SER A 243 5.56 11.77 -11.87
CA SER A 243 6.97 12.14 -12.03
C SER A 243 7.79 11.82 -10.79
N MET A 244 8.88 11.09 -10.93
CA MET A 244 9.82 10.83 -9.84
C MET A 244 10.52 12.11 -9.31
N ALA A 245 10.54 13.18 -10.09
CA ALA A 245 11.07 14.46 -9.66
C ALA A 245 10.12 15.25 -8.75
N GLY A 246 8.90 14.75 -8.55
CA GLY A 246 7.84 15.44 -7.81
C GLY A 246 7.09 16.48 -8.65
N GLY A 247 6.08 17.07 -8.05
CA GLY A 247 5.30 18.18 -8.63
C GLY A 247 4.28 17.79 -9.70
N LEU A 248 4.37 16.59 -10.26
CA LEU A 248 3.41 16.03 -11.21
C LEU A 248 3.03 14.62 -10.74
N ALA A 249 1.75 14.40 -10.51
CA ALA A 249 1.23 13.09 -10.17
C ALA A 249 -0.13 12.86 -10.84
N SER A 250 -0.36 11.61 -11.27
CA SER A 250 -1.62 11.16 -11.84
C SER A 250 -2.09 9.90 -11.12
N ILE A 251 -3.40 9.83 -10.91
CA ILE A 251 -4.10 8.62 -10.48
C ILE A 251 -5.10 8.33 -11.60
N SER A 252 -4.62 7.55 -12.59
CA SER A 252 -5.38 7.18 -13.79
C SER A 252 -5.23 5.70 -14.10
#